data_d3221de702f2db5b6aea69720a420795
#
_entry.id   d3221de702f2db5b6aea69720a420795
#
_cell.length_a   1.000
_cell.length_b   1.000
_cell.length_c   1.000
_cell.angle_alpha   90.00
_cell.angle_beta   90.00
_cell.angle_gamma   90.00
#
_symmetry.space_group_name_H-M   'P 1'
#
loop_
_entity.id
_entity.type
_entity.pdbx_description
1 polymer ?
#
loop_
_entity_poly.entity_id
_entity_poly.type
_entity_poly.pdbx_seq_one_letter_code
_entity_poly.pdbx_strand_id
1 'polypeptide(L)'
;METRQLGGLWPVSALTLGGGGIGQLWGETTREECVATVQKAVDLGITLLDMAPSYGNGEAESVVGAAFKGNLPANVRVTTKHRLGETNPKKIEQNIRSGLAESLKRLRLERVDLFFLHSNIIPHDFDASVYVTRPATRWAVYKEPVSYTHLTLPTKA
;
A
#
# COMPACT_ATOMS: atom_id res chain seq x y z
N MET A 1 -12.24 18.73 -8.05
CA MET A 1 -11.25 17.81 -8.64
C MET A 1 -11.92 16.95 -9.71
N GLU A 2 -11.30 16.80 -10.86
CA GLU A 2 -11.78 15.87 -11.89
C GLU A 2 -11.69 14.42 -11.41
N THR A 3 -12.63 13.56 -11.83
CA THR A 3 -12.65 12.15 -11.48
C THR A 3 -12.42 11.27 -12.70
N ARG A 4 -11.81 10.10 -12.47
CA ARG A 4 -11.55 9.08 -13.47
C ARG A 4 -12.02 7.72 -12.96
N GLN A 5 -12.51 6.90 -13.86
CA GLN A 5 -12.85 5.52 -13.54
C GLN A 5 -11.57 4.69 -13.33
N LEU A 6 -11.45 4.03 -12.19
CA LEU A 6 -10.32 3.14 -11.89
C LEU A 6 -10.64 1.72 -12.37
N GLY A 7 -10.40 1.46 -13.65
CA GLY A 7 -10.72 0.17 -14.27
C GLY A 7 -12.20 -0.20 -14.08
N GLY A 8 -12.47 -1.42 -13.64
CA GLY A 8 -13.81 -1.91 -13.30
C GLY A 8 -14.25 -1.64 -11.86
N LEU A 9 -13.48 -0.84 -11.08
CA LEU A 9 -13.75 -0.64 -9.65
C LEU A 9 -14.73 0.53 -9.42
N TRP A 10 -14.20 1.71 -9.13
CA TRP A 10 -14.96 2.90 -8.78
C TRP A 10 -14.23 4.16 -9.24
N PRO A 11 -14.93 5.28 -9.39
CA PRO A 11 -14.28 6.52 -9.74
C PRO A 11 -13.40 7.04 -8.59
N VAL A 12 -12.25 7.59 -8.97
CA VAL A 12 -11.31 8.27 -8.06
C VAL A 12 -10.94 9.63 -8.63
N SER A 13 -10.34 10.49 -7.82
CA SER A 13 -9.75 11.73 -8.29
C SER A 13 -8.69 11.49 -9.36
N ALA A 14 -8.60 12.37 -10.36
CA ALA A 14 -7.60 12.27 -11.42
C ALA A 14 -6.15 12.34 -10.89
N LEU A 15 -5.96 12.93 -9.71
CA LEU A 15 -4.71 12.92 -8.96
C LEU A 15 -4.81 12.01 -7.76
N THR A 16 -3.71 11.33 -7.45
CA THR A 16 -3.55 10.47 -6.28
C THR A 16 -2.50 11.06 -5.36
N LEU A 17 -2.72 11.05 -4.05
CA LEU A 17 -1.68 11.40 -3.10
C LEU A 17 -0.77 10.19 -2.87
N GLY A 18 0.47 10.27 -3.35
CA GLY A 18 1.51 9.29 -3.09
C GLY A 18 2.15 9.47 -1.71
N GLY A 19 2.36 8.36 -1.01
CA GLY A 19 2.88 8.36 0.36
C GLY A 19 4.36 8.68 0.51
N GLY A 20 5.15 8.75 -0.56
CA GLY A 20 6.61 8.94 -0.48
C GLY A 20 7.01 10.23 0.24
N GLY A 21 6.40 11.36 -0.12
CA GLY A 21 6.70 12.66 0.52
C GLY A 21 6.31 12.70 1.98
N ILE A 22 5.09 12.29 2.31
CA ILE A 22 4.59 12.25 3.70
C ILE A 22 5.25 11.13 4.54
N GLY A 23 5.95 10.20 3.90
CA GLY A 23 6.84 9.23 4.53
C GLY A 23 8.27 9.72 4.70
N GLN A 24 8.55 11.00 4.43
CA GLN A 24 9.85 11.66 4.60
C GLN A 24 10.97 11.04 3.75
N LEU A 25 10.64 10.47 2.57
CA LEU A 25 11.64 9.88 1.68
C LEU A 25 12.44 10.92 0.89
N TRP A 26 11.92 12.13 0.72
CA TRP A 26 12.45 13.16 -0.19
C TRP A 26 12.82 14.46 0.48
N GLY A 27 12.89 14.49 1.80
CA GLY A 27 13.27 15.67 2.56
C GLY A 27 12.75 15.61 3.98
N GLU A 28 13.27 16.50 4.81
CA GLU A 28 12.83 16.64 6.19
C GLU A 28 11.49 17.37 6.24
N THR A 29 10.53 16.77 6.91
CA THR A 29 9.21 17.35 7.22
C THR A 29 8.80 16.90 8.61
N THR A 30 7.97 17.66 9.28
CA THR A 30 7.38 17.22 10.54
C THR A 30 6.16 16.34 10.29
N ARG A 31 5.81 15.52 11.25
CA ARG A 31 4.58 14.70 11.17
C ARG A 31 3.34 15.58 11.09
N GLU A 32 3.34 16.71 11.78
CA GLU A 32 2.26 17.69 11.78
C GLU A 32 2.03 18.29 10.39
N GLU A 33 3.09 18.65 9.68
CA GLU A 33 3.02 19.12 8.30
C GLU A 33 2.51 18.02 7.35
N CYS A 34 2.97 16.79 7.54
CA CYS A 34 2.50 15.66 6.74
C CYS A 34 1.01 15.38 6.97
N VAL A 35 0.54 15.41 8.22
CA VAL A 35 -0.88 15.27 8.59
C VAL A 35 -1.72 16.38 7.94
N ALA A 36 -1.29 17.63 8.07
CA ALA A 36 -1.97 18.77 7.46
C ALA A 36 -2.01 18.64 5.92
N THR A 37 -0.94 18.14 5.31
CA THR A 37 -0.87 17.89 3.86
C THR A 37 -1.90 16.85 3.42
N VAL A 38 -2.02 15.73 4.13
CA VAL A 38 -3.02 14.69 3.82
C VAL A 38 -4.44 15.24 3.95
N GLN A 39 -4.72 15.94 5.04
CA GLN A 39 -6.04 16.55 5.26
C GLN A 39 -6.37 17.56 4.15
N LYS A 40 -5.43 18.45 3.85
CA LYS A 40 -5.60 19.44 2.78
C LYS A 40 -5.80 18.81 1.40
N ALA A 41 -5.09 17.73 1.09
CA ALA A 41 -5.26 16.99 -0.16
C ALA A 41 -6.68 16.44 -0.30
N VAL A 42 -7.21 15.84 0.75
CA VAL A 42 -8.58 15.31 0.78
C VAL A 42 -9.61 16.45 0.69
N ASP A 43 -9.42 17.55 1.41
CA ASP A 43 -10.28 18.74 1.33
C ASP A 43 -10.32 19.34 -0.08
N LEU A 44 -9.23 19.27 -0.83
CA LEU A 44 -9.12 19.70 -2.22
C LEU A 44 -9.69 18.68 -3.23
N GLY A 45 -10.22 17.55 -2.74
CA GLY A 45 -10.93 16.55 -3.52
C GLY A 45 -10.06 15.39 -4.02
N ILE A 46 -8.90 15.14 -3.43
CA ILE A 46 -8.17 13.88 -3.64
C ILE A 46 -8.92 12.77 -2.91
N THR A 47 -9.24 11.70 -3.63
CA THR A 47 -10.01 10.57 -3.12
C THR A 47 -9.25 9.24 -3.16
N LEU A 48 -7.98 9.24 -3.58
CA LEU A 48 -7.12 8.07 -3.57
C LEU A 48 -5.79 8.39 -2.88
N LEU A 49 -5.49 7.62 -1.84
CA LEU A 49 -4.25 7.70 -1.07
C LEU A 49 -3.43 6.43 -1.30
N ASP A 50 -2.24 6.56 -1.88
CA ASP A 50 -1.38 5.43 -2.26
C ASP A 50 -0.21 5.28 -1.30
N MET A 51 -0.38 4.40 -0.32
CA MET A 51 0.55 4.16 0.78
C MET A 51 1.39 2.89 0.58
N ALA A 52 2.44 2.75 1.36
CA ALA A 52 3.20 1.51 1.51
C ALA A 52 3.98 1.49 2.85
N PRO A 53 4.21 0.32 3.45
CA PRO A 53 5.07 0.17 4.62
C PRO A 53 6.51 0.66 4.41
N SER A 54 7.00 0.59 3.16
CA SER A 54 8.35 1.07 2.82
C SER A 54 8.46 2.59 2.74
N TYR A 55 7.37 3.32 2.77
CA TYR A 55 7.40 4.78 2.73
C TYR A 55 7.63 5.33 4.14
N GLY A 56 8.92 5.63 4.43
CA GLY A 56 9.35 6.06 5.75
C GLY A 56 9.22 5.00 6.84
N ASN A 57 9.40 3.72 6.50
CA ASN A 57 9.26 2.61 7.45
C ASN A 57 7.91 2.61 8.19
N GLY A 58 6.82 2.79 7.43
CA GLY A 58 5.46 2.86 7.93
C GLY A 58 4.98 4.26 8.34
N GLU A 59 5.84 5.29 8.20
CA GLU A 59 5.48 6.65 8.57
C GLU A 59 4.32 7.19 7.72
N ALA A 60 4.33 6.97 6.40
CA ALA A 60 3.24 7.40 5.53
C ALA A 60 1.88 6.83 5.95
N GLU A 61 1.82 5.55 6.31
CA GLU A 61 0.61 4.92 6.83
C GLU A 61 0.21 5.52 8.19
N SER A 62 1.19 5.76 9.06
CA SER A 62 0.98 6.35 10.39
C SER A 62 0.44 7.78 10.31
N VAL A 63 0.93 8.57 9.33
CA VAL A 63 0.44 9.93 9.04
C VAL A 63 -1.04 9.90 8.63
N VAL A 64 -1.43 9.00 7.72
CA VAL A 64 -2.84 8.84 7.33
C VAL A 64 -3.69 8.43 8.54
N GLY A 65 -3.21 7.48 9.34
CA GLY A 65 -3.88 7.06 10.57
C GLY A 65 -4.04 8.18 11.59
N ALA A 66 -3.07 9.09 11.69
CA ALA A 66 -3.13 10.27 12.56
C ALA A 66 -4.08 11.34 12.02
N ALA A 67 -4.10 11.56 10.68
CA ALA A 67 -4.91 12.56 10.02
C ALA A 67 -6.41 12.32 10.21
N PHE A 68 -6.85 11.07 10.15
CA PHE A 68 -8.28 10.72 10.18
C PHE A 68 -8.71 9.94 11.42
N LYS A 69 -7.78 9.43 12.22
CA LYS A 69 -8.08 8.72 13.48
C LYS A 69 -9.13 7.60 13.33
N GLY A 70 -9.09 6.88 12.21
CA GLY A 70 -10.07 5.84 11.87
C GLY A 70 -11.34 6.33 11.17
N ASN A 71 -11.55 7.64 11.08
CA ASN A 71 -12.73 8.26 10.45
C ASN A 71 -12.42 8.79 9.05
N LEU A 72 -11.95 7.91 8.18
CA LEU A 72 -11.69 8.25 6.78
C LEU A 72 -13.00 8.67 6.08
N PRO A 73 -13.01 9.79 5.31
CA PRO A 73 -14.21 10.16 4.54
C PRO A 73 -14.66 9.03 3.61
N ALA A 74 -15.96 8.81 3.51
CA ALA A 74 -16.55 7.65 2.81
C ALA A 74 -16.19 7.54 1.31
N ASN A 75 -15.85 8.67 0.70
CA ASN A 75 -15.41 8.74 -0.69
C ASN A 75 -13.89 8.60 -0.88
N VAL A 76 -13.11 8.54 0.19
CA VAL A 76 -11.65 8.37 0.13
C VAL A 76 -11.30 6.89 0.18
N ARG A 77 -10.41 6.49 -0.73
CA ARG A 77 -9.88 5.14 -0.87
C ARG A 77 -8.42 5.11 -0.46
N VAL A 78 -8.04 4.05 0.22
CA VAL A 78 -6.65 3.83 0.63
C VAL A 78 -6.13 2.56 -0.01
N THR A 79 -4.96 2.67 -0.61
CA THR A 79 -4.19 1.51 -1.05
C THR A 79 -2.96 1.36 -0.18
N THR A 80 -2.53 0.12 0.05
CA THR A 80 -1.21 -0.17 0.58
C THR A 80 -0.63 -1.41 -0.08
N LYS A 81 0.57 -1.79 0.31
CA LYS A 81 1.35 -2.77 -0.42
C LYS A 81 2.11 -3.68 0.55
N HIS A 82 2.56 -4.81 0.06
CA HIS A 82 3.41 -5.70 0.84
C HIS A 82 4.53 -6.30 -0.01
N ARG A 83 5.71 -6.47 0.57
CA ARG A 83 6.83 -7.14 -0.07
C ARG A 83 6.93 -8.57 0.44
N LEU A 84 6.98 -9.51 -0.49
CA LEU A 84 7.29 -10.89 -0.14
C LEU A 84 8.79 -11.18 -0.18
N GLY A 85 9.52 -10.58 -1.12
CA GLY A 85 10.92 -10.87 -1.30
C GLY A 85 11.13 -12.38 -1.51
N GLU A 86 12.07 -12.95 -0.79
CA GLU A 86 12.40 -14.38 -0.79
C GLU A 86 11.70 -15.16 0.33
N THR A 87 10.46 -14.79 0.65
CA THR A 87 9.67 -15.48 1.67
C THR A 87 9.51 -16.95 1.32
N ASN A 88 9.72 -17.83 2.28
CA ASN A 88 9.47 -19.26 2.11
C ASN A 88 8.02 -19.48 1.65
N PRO A 89 7.77 -20.26 0.57
CA PRO A 89 6.44 -20.49 0.03
C PRO A 89 5.40 -20.93 1.08
N LYS A 90 5.79 -21.78 2.02
CA LYS A 90 4.91 -22.25 3.11
C LYS A 90 4.51 -21.17 4.12
N LYS A 91 5.16 -20.01 4.09
CA LYS A 91 4.91 -18.88 5.00
C LYS A 91 4.30 -17.66 4.31
N ILE A 92 4.03 -17.74 3.00
CA ILE A 92 3.54 -16.59 2.22
C ILE A 92 2.23 -16.06 2.79
N GLU A 93 1.26 -16.93 3.03
CA GLU A 93 -0.03 -16.50 3.57
C GLU A 93 0.13 -15.81 4.93
N GLN A 94 0.87 -16.40 5.84
CA GLN A 94 1.15 -15.79 7.15
C GLN A 94 1.85 -14.44 7.02
N ASN A 95 2.83 -14.35 6.11
CA ASN A 95 3.60 -13.13 5.85
C ASN A 95 2.70 -12.01 5.30
N ILE A 96 1.82 -12.31 4.33
CA ILE A 96 0.85 -11.37 3.78
C ILE A 96 -0.14 -10.90 4.86
N ARG A 97 -0.73 -11.82 5.61
CA ARG A 97 -1.69 -11.50 6.67
C ARG A 97 -1.09 -10.62 7.77
N SER A 98 0.10 -10.97 8.25
CA SER A 98 0.78 -10.17 9.28
C SER A 98 1.17 -8.79 8.73
N GLY A 99 1.68 -8.71 7.50
CA GLY A 99 2.00 -7.42 6.87
C GLY A 99 0.79 -6.51 6.69
N LEU A 100 -0.35 -7.08 6.27
CA LEU A 100 -1.59 -6.32 6.18
C LEU A 100 -2.08 -5.85 7.55
N ALA A 101 -2.05 -6.72 8.56
CA ALA A 101 -2.47 -6.37 9.91
C ALA A 101 -1.65 -5.20 10.48
N GLU A 102 -0.34 -5.20 10.29
CA GLU A 102 0.54 -4.11 10.70
C GLU A 102 0.24 -2.80 9.93
N SER A 103 -0.08 -2.87 8.65
CA SER A 103 -0.50 -1.71 7.85
C SER A 103 -1.82 -1.15 8.36
N LEU A 104 -2.82 -1.99 8.60
CA LEU A 104 -4.12 -1.59 9.12
C LEU A 104 -4.00 -0.92 10.50
N LYS A 105 -3.12 -1.45 11.36
CA LYS A 105 -2.83 -0.85 12.67
C LYS A 105 -2.25 0.57 12.53
N ARG A 106 -1.26 0.78 11.64
CA ARG A 106 -0.68 2.12 11.39
C ARG A 106 -1.71 3.07 10.80
N LEU A 107 -2.48 2.61 9.81
CA LEU A 107 -3.55 3.36 9.15
C LEU A 107 -4.74 3.66 10.09
N ARG A 108 -4.89 2.90 11.19
CA ARG A 108 -6.06 2.90 12.07
C ARG A 108 -7.36 2.59 11.34
N LEU A 109 -7.31 1.67 10.37
CA LEU A 109 -8.43 1.25 9.55
C LEU A 109 -8.68 -0.24 9.73
N GLU A 110 -9.94 -0.66 9.53
CA GLU A 110 -10.31 -2.09 9.53
C GLU A 110 -10.04 -2.77 8.19
N ARG A 111 -9.92 -1.97 7.11
CA ARG A 111 -9.66 -2.46 5.76
C ARG A 111 -8.94 -1.40 4.92
N VAL A 112 -8.32 -1.85 3.83
CA VAL A 112 -7.88 -1.02 2.71
C VAL A 112 -8.68 -1.38 1.46
N ASP A 113 -8.77 -0.46 0.51
CA ASP A 113 -9.56 -0.66 -0.71
C ASP A 113 -8.79 -1.49 -1.73
N LEU A 114 -7.47 -1.34 -1.80
CA LEU A 114 -6.58 -2.15 -2.64
C LEU A 114 -5.31 -2.52 -1.86
N PHE A 115 -4.87 -3.74 -2.06
CA PHE A 115 -3.65 -4.27 -1.46
C PHE A 115 -2.77 -4.88 -2.55
N PHE A 116 -1.58 -4.32 -2.75
CA PHE A 116 -0.69 -4.68 -3.84
C PHE A 116 0.52 -5.48 -3.39
N LEU A 117 1.02 -6.32 -4.29
CA LEU A 117 2.37 -6.82 -4.18
C LEU A 117 3.37 -5.69 -4.53
N HIS A 118 4.31 -5.42 -3.62
CA HIS A 118 5.34 -4.39 -3.77
C HIS A 118 6.72 -5.00 -4.08
N SER A 119 6.72 -5.99 -4.95
CA SER A 119 7.93 -6.69 -5.38
C SER A 119 7.90 -6.92 -6.88
N ASN A 120 9.07 -6.92 -7.51
CA ASN A 120 9.17 -7.40 -8.88
C ASN A 120 8.89 -8.90 -8.90
N ILE A 121 8.12 -9.35 -9.88
CA ILE A 121 7.90 -10.77 -10.16
C ILE A 121 8.89 -11.17 -11.24
N ILE A 122 9.74 -12.12 -10.96
CA ILE A 122 10.76 -12.62 -11.90
C ILE A 122 10.65 -14.13 -12.08
N PRO A 123 11.03 -14.68 -13.24
CA PRO A 123 11.17 -16.11 -13.42
C PRO A 123 12.12 -16.74 -12.38
N HIS A 124 11.94 -18.02 -12.11
CA HIS A 124 12.75 -18.71 -11.09
C HIS A 124 14.24 -18.73 -11.43
N ASP A 125 14.56 -18.88 -12.71
CA ASP A 125 15.89 -18.98 -13.29
C ASP A 125 16.50 -17.62 -13.68
N PHE A 126 15.78 -16.52 -13.45
CA PHE A 126 16.25 -15.18 -13.79
C PHE A 126 17.37 -14.74 -12.83
N ASP A 127 18.47 -14.23 -13.39
CA ASP A 127 19.50 -13.57 -12.59
C ASP A 127 19.07 -12.17 -12.20
N ALA A 128 18.56 -12.05 -10.98
CA ALA A 128 18.08 -10.78 -10.44
C ALA A 128 19.21 -9.77 -10.17
N SER A 129 20.46 -10.19 -10.12
CA SER A 129 21.61 -9.31 -9.84
C SER A 129 21.85 -8.28 -10.95
N VAL A 130 21.41 -8.62 -12.17
CA VAL A 130 21.66 -7.79 -13.38
C VAL A 130 20.71 -6.60 -13.49
N TYR A 131 19.44 -6.74 -13.05
CA TYR A 131 18.39 -5.74 -13.32
C TYR A 131 17.58 -5.31 -12.08
N VAL A 132 17.76 -5.95 -10.95
CA VAL A 132 16.93 -5.71 -9.78
C VAL A 132 17.78 -5.27 -8.60
N THR A 133 17.69 -4.00 -8.26
CA THR A 133 18.40 -3.37 -7.13
C THR A 133 17.82 -3.72 -5.76
N ARG A 134 16.71 -4.47 -5.71
CA ARG A 134 16.00 -4.85 -4.48
C ARG A 134 15.59 -6.31 -4.56
N PRO A 135 15.42 -7.00 -3.41
CA PRO A 135 14.94 -8.37 -3.39
C PRO A 135 13.66 -8.51 -4.23
N ALA A 136 13.71 -9.38 -5.22
CA ALA A 136 12.60 -9.69 -6.10
C ALA A 136 11.95 -11.01 -5.68
N THR A 137 10.69 -11.17 -6.02
CA THR A 137 9.98 -12.41 -5.73
C THR A 137 10.02 -13.33 -6.95
N ARG A 138 10.50 -14.53 -6.77
CA ARG A 138 10.62 -15.52 -7.83
C ARG A 138 9.25 -16.06 -8.24
N TRP A 139 9.03 -16.19 -9.56
CA TRP A 139 7.76 -16.69 -10.11
C TRP A 139 7.31 -18.04 -9.50
N ALA A 140 8.25 -18.94 -9.24
CA ALA A 140 7.95 -20.24 -8.63
C ALA A 140 7.29 -20.12 -7.25
N VAL A 141 7.55 -19.03 -6.52
CA VAL A 141 6.90 -18.71 -5.24
C VAL A 141 5.44 -18.32 -5.44
N TYR A 142 5.07 -17.90 -6.65
CA TYR A 142 3.71 -17.43 -7.00
C TYR A 142 2.89 -18.41 -7.81
N LYS A 143 3.45 -19.51 -8.28
CA LYS A 143 2.66 -20.49 -9.07
C LYS A 143 1.41 -20.98 -8.32
N GLU A 144 1.46 -21.05 -7.01
CA GLU A 144 0.32 -21.42 -6.17
C GLU A 144 -0.48 -20.21 -5.66
N PRO A 145 0.17 -19.09 -5.21
CA PRO A 145 -0.59 -17.93 -4.74
C PRO A 145 -1.22 -17.06 -5.84
N VAL A 146 -0.91 -17.23 -7.12
CA VAL A 146 -1.58 -16.47 -8.19
C VAL A 146 -3.09 -16.73 -8.23
N SER A 147 -3.54 -17.89 -7.75
CA SER A 147 -4.96 -18.11 -7.46
C SER A 147 -5.51 -17.18 -6.38
N TYR A 148 -4.65 -16.58 -5.57
CA TYR A 148 -4.99 -15.66 -4.47
C TYR A 148 -4.98 -14.18 -4.87
N THR A 149 -4.53 -13.81 -6.06
CA THR A 149 -4.62 -12.40 -6.52
C THR A 149 -6.07 -11.93 -6.71
N HIS A 150 -7.02 -12.85 -6.71
CA HIS A 150 -8.47 -12.59 -6.73
C HIS A 150 -9.12 -12.76 -5.36
N LEU A 151 -8.36 -13.09 -4.31
CA LEU A 151 -8.90 -13.14 -2.97
C LEU A 151 -9.03 -11.71 -2.43
N THR A 152 -10.25 -11.26 -2.34
CA THR A 152 -10.63 -10.36 -1.26
C THR A 152 -10.30 -11.09 0.04
N LEU A 153 -9.19 -10.71 0.68
CA LEU A 153 -8.91 -11.18 2.03
C LEU A 153 -10.14 -10.87 2.88
N PRO A 154 -10.69 -11.85 3.62
CA PRO A 154 -11.81 -11.57 4.50
C PRO A 154 -11.40 -10.45 5.45
N THR A 155 -12.15 -9.36 5.41
CA THR A 155 -11.88 -8.11 6.14
C THR A 155 -12.20 -8.21 7.64
N LYS A 156 -12.35 -9.44 8.16
CA LYS A 156 -12.49 -9.67 9.60
C LYS A 156 -11.36 -10.55 10.08
N ALA A 157 -10.47 -9.96 10.89
CA ALA A 157 -9.64 -10.69 11.81
C ALA A 157 -10.51 -11.22 12.92
#